data_4b55e80261ee91e322e74e1437b1e6b4
#
_entry.id   4b55e80261ee91e322e74e1437b1e6b4
#
_cell.length_a   1.000
_cell.length_b   1.000
_cell.length_c   1.000
_cell.angle_alpha   90.00
_cell.angle_beta   90.00
_cell.angle_gamma   90.00
#
_symmetry.space_group_name_H-M   'P 1'
#
loop_
_entity.id
_entity.type
_entity.pdbx_description
1 polymer ?
#
loop_
_entity_poly.entity_id
_entity_poly.type
_entity_poly.pdbx_seq_one_letter_code
_entity_poly.pdbx_strand_id
1 'polypeptide(L)'
;MPVFVSRTTTLLGLALLFQLLCASPHRPGAALAASPPSGSGSTTPTLGQAMQPSTAAQLGLVHHLRQVGAVFYGAWWCPACFKQKNLFGQEAGNQLPYQECEKTEEQRKRCDQSGIQAYPTWVMGSKRLEGLQTLERLGEWSNYANPAQKP
;
A
#
# COMPACT_ATOMS: atom_id res chain seq x y z
N MET A 1 -26.37 -2.95 -49.26
CA MET A 1 -25.64 -2.31 -50.36
C MET A 1 -25.53 -0.83 -50.04
N PRO A 2 -24.41 -0.16 -50.12
CA PRO A 2 -23.22 -0.43 -50.90
C PRO A 2 -21.92 -0.62 -50.10
N VAL A 3 -21.02 -1.25 -50.78
CA VAL A 3 -19.60 -1.51 -50.56
C VAL A 3 -18.79 -0.24 -50.84
N PHE A 4 -17.77 0.07 -50.06
CA PHE A 4 -16.68 0.96 -50.48
C PHE A 4 -15.34 0.38 -50.01
N VAL A 5 -14.72 -0.16 -50.86
CA VAL A 5 -13.46 -0.26 -51.60
C VAL A 5 -12.34 0.62 -51.05
N SER A 6 -11.31 -0.12 -50.55
CA SER A 6 -9.84 0.04 -50.71
C SER A 6 -9.25 1.38 -51.13
N ARG A 7 -8.19 1.77 -50.40
CA ARG A 7 -6.98 2.36 -51.03
C ARG A 7 -5.73 2.07 -50.17
N THR A 8 -4.96 1.14 -50.69
CA THR A 8 -3.52 0.96 -50.47
C THR A 8 -2.78 2.21 -50.97
N THR A 9 -1.84 2.69 -50.16
CA THR A 9 -0.75 3.54 -50.67
C THR A 9 0.55 3.10 -50.05
N THR A 10 1.29 2.37 -50.86
CA THR A 10 2.71 2.02 -50.73
C THR A 10 3.55 3.26 -51.05
N LEU A 11 4.45 3.65 -50.22
CA LEU A 11 5.59 4.50 -50.56
C LEU A 11 6.87 3.91 -49.99
N LEU A 12 7.62 3.31 -50.93
CA LEU A 12 9.07 3.06 -50.82
C LEU A 12 9.83 4.38 -50.86
N GLY A 13 10.85 4.49 -50.09
CA GLY A 13 11.90 5.52 -50.13
C GLY A 13 12.92 5.19 -49.08
N LEU A 14 13.87 4.45 -49.38
CA LEU A 14 15.24 4.58 -49.91
C LEU A 14 16.16 5.41 -49.00
N ALA A 15 17.06 4.66 -48.34
CA ALA A 15 18.49 4.87 -48.08
C ALA A 15 18.95 6.17 -47.40
N LEU A 16 19.74 6.02 -46.35
CA LEU A 16 21.20 6.35 -46.43
C LEU A 16 21.89 5.95 -45.11
N LEU A 17 22.93 5.18 -45.29
CA LEU A 17 23.96 4.87 -44.32
C LEU A 17 24.54 6.13 -43.68
N PHE A 18 24.64 6.17 -42.37
CA PHE A 18 25.66 6.94 -41.68
C PHE A 18 26.21 6.07 -40.54
N GLN A 19 27.22 5.29 -40.87
CA GLN A 19 28.14 4.70 -39.89
C GLN A 19 29.11 5.79 -39.48
N LEU A 20 29.00 6.26 -38.24
CA LEU A 20 30.12 6.93 -37.57
C LEU A 20 30.52 6.08 -36.35
N LEU A 21 31.67 5.46 -36.49
CA LEU A 21 32.43 4.90 -35.39
C LEU A 21 32.76 5.99 -34.39
N CYS A 22 32.21 5.88 -33.17
CA CYS A 22 32.81 6.49 -32.00
C CYS A 22 33.22 5.38 -31.05
N ALA A 23 34.49 4.97 -31.20
CA ALA A 23 35.20 4.19 -30.21
C ALA A 23 35.41 5.08 -28.97
N SER A 24 34.70 4.80 -27.90
CA SER A 24 34.93 5.41 -26.58
C SER A 24 35.76 4.43 -25.72
N PRO A 25 36.85 4.89 -25.09
CA PRO A 25 37.68 4.04 -24.27
C PRO A 25 36.97 3.63 -22.98
N HIS A 26 37.00 2.36 -22.67
CA HIS A 26 36.61 1.77 -21.41
C HIS A 26 37.47 2.36 -20.28
N ARG A 27 36.83 3.18 -19.41
CA ARG A 27 37.36 3.47 -18.09
C ARG A 27 36.75 2.45 -17.10
N PRO A 28 37.57 1.68 -16.37
CA PRO A 28 37.08 0.96 -15.21
C PRO A 28 36.84 2.00 -14.08
N GLY A 29 35.64 2.54 -14.01
CA GLY A 29 35.21 3.40 -12.92
C GLY A 29 34.74 2.58 -11.75
N ALA A 30 35.37 2.82 -10.59
CA ALA A 30 35.09 2.24 -9.29
C ALA A 30 33.56 2.19 -9.00
N ALA A 31 33.12 1.01 -8.58
CA ALA A 31 31.81 0.80 -8.00
C ALA A 31 31.72 1.59 -6.68
N LEU A 32 31.16 2.79 -6.74
CA LEU A 32 30.65 3.46 -5.57
C LEU A 32 29.40 2.71 -5.15
N ALA A 33 29.48 2.02 -4.02
CA ALA A 33 28.35 1.44 -3.34
C ALA A 33 27.30 2.54 -3.13
N ALA A 34 26.21 2.47 -3.90
CA ALA A 34 25.06 3.32 -3.68
C ALA A 34 24.44 2.92 -2.34
N SER A 35 24.55 3.78 -1.35
CA SER A 35 23.77 3.67 -0.11
C SER A 35 22.29 3.69 -0.47
N PRO A 36 21.47 2.81 0.15
CA PRO A 36 20.02 2.85 -0.09
C PRO A 36 19.48 4.24 0.32
N PRO A 37 18.54 4.80 -0.44
CA PRO A 37 17.94 6.08 -0.09
C PRO A 37 17.26 5.93 1.27
N SER A 38 17.72 6.71 2.24
CA SER A 38 17.01 6.91 3.50
C SER A 38 15.62 7.44 3.17
N GLY A 39 14.60 6.60 3.39
CA GLY A 39 13.22 6.92 3.11
C GLY A 39 12.81 8.18 3.86
N SER A 40 12.49 9.21 3.10
CA SER A 40 11.83 10.42 3.60
C SER A 40 10.56 10.03 4.34
N GLY A 41 10.53 10.31 5.64
CA GLY A 41 9.40 10.03 6.50
C GLY A 41 8.13 10.69 5.98
N SER A 42 7.20 9.88 5.57
CA SER A 42 5.83 10.30 5.36
C SER A 42 5.26 10.77 6.69
N THR A 43 4.92 12.04 6.81
CA THR A 43 4.32 12.65 8.01
C THR A 43 2.84 12.30 8.15
N THR A 44 2.48 11.03 7.95
CA THR A 44 1.16 10.53 8.31
C THR A 44 1.11 10.44 9.85
N PRO A 45 0.03 10.90 10.51
CA PRO A 45 -0.09 10.79 11.95
C PRO A 45 -0.05 9.32 12.37
N THR A 46 1.08 8.91 12.91
CA THR A 46 1.33 7.51 13.26
C THR A 46 0.93 7.23 14.70
N LEU A 47 0.22 6.12 14.90
CA LEU A 47 0.00 5.48 16.20
C LEU A 47 1.30 4.86 16.72
N GLY A 48 2.31 5.66 17.04
CA GLY A 48 3.59 5.13 17.51
C GLY A 48 4.24 4.12 16.54
N GLN A 49 5.38 3.56 16.93
CA GLN A 49 6.07 2.52 16.15
C GLN A 49 5.85 1.14 16.79
N ALA A 50 5.54 0.14 15.99
CA ALA A 50 5.52 -1.24 16.44
C ALA A 50 6.94 -1.70 16.82
N MET A 51 7.03 -2.60 17.80
CA MET A 51 8.31 -2.98 18.42
C MET A 51 9.07 -4.05 17.64
N GLN A 52 8.38 -4.85 16.83
CA GLN A 52 8.97 -6.00 16.11
C GLN A 52 8.87 -5.81 14.60
N PRO A 53 9.84 -6.31 13.83
CA PRO A 53 9.73 -6.38 12.36
C PRO A 53 8.49 -7.17 11.93
N SER A 54 7.97 -6.86 10.77
CA SER A 54 6.84 -7.59 10.20
C SER A 54 7.26 -8.89 9.53
N THR A 55 6.44 -9.92 9.66
CA THR A 55 6.54 -11.16 8.88
C THR A 55 5.95 -10.99 7.48
N ALA A 56 6.28 -11.89 6.56
CA ALA A 56 5.69 -11.92 5.23
C ALA A 56 4.16 -12.09 5.28
N ALA A 57 3.63 -12.86 6.24
CA ALA A 57 2.18 -13.03 6.43
C ALA A 57 1.49 -11.72 6.84
N GLN A 58 2.10 -10.95 7.74
CA GLN A 58 1.58 -9.64 8.17
C GLN A 58 1.59 -8.63 7.01
N LEU A 59 2.67 -8.61 6.20
CA LEU A 59 2.75 -7.79 4.99
C LEU A 59 1.69 -8.18 3.96
N GLY A 60 1.48 -9.47 3.74
CA GLY A 60 0.45 -9.97 2.85
C GLY A 60 -0.96 -9.57 3.30
N LEU A 61 -1.25 -9.70 4.59
CA LEU A 61 -2.54 -9.31 5.15
C LEU A 61 -2.80 -7.80 5.01
N VAL A 62 -1.85 -6.94 5.38
CA VAL A 62 -2.06 -5.48 5.28
C VAL A 62 -2.24 -5.04 3.82
N HIS A 63 -1.50 -5.64 2.89
CA HIS A 63 -1.67 -5.38 1.47
C HIS A 63 -3.09 -5.75 1.00
N HIS A 64 -3.57 -6.95 1.39
CA HIS A 64 -4.92 -7.39 1.08
C HIS A 64 -6.00 -6.46 1.67
N LEU A 65 -5.90 -6.10 2.95
CA LEU A 65 -6.84 -5.19 3.61
C LEU A 65 -6.96 -3.86 2.86
N ARG A 66 -5.85 -3.31 2.36
CA ARG A 66 -5.86 -2.11 1.53
C ARG A 66 -6.55 -2.32 0.19
N GLN A 67 -6.29 -3.47 -0.47
CA GLN A 67 -6.91 -3.79 -1.76
C GLN A 67 -8.43 -3.93 -1.69
N VAL A 68 -8.95 -4.50 -0.59
CA VAL A 68 -10.40 -4.66 -0.39
C VAL A 68 -11.08 -3.42 0.18
N GLY A 69 -10.32 -2.33 0.34
CA GLY A 69 -10.86 -1.05 0.83
C GLY A 69 -11.22 -1.08 2.31
N ALA A 70 -10.56 -1.92 3.12
CA ALA A 70 -10.71 -1.86 4.56
C ALA A 70 -10.13 -0.55 5.10
N VAL A 71 -10.75 0.01 6.14
CA VAL A 71 -10.28 1.20 6.84
C VAL A 71 -10.19 0.89 8.33
N PHE A 72 -9.09 1.29 8.93
CA PHE A 72 -8.81 1.17 10.35
C PHE A 72 -8.97 2.53 11.02
N TYR A 73 -10.10 2.74 11.68
CA TYR A 73 -10.40 3.96 12.43
C TYR A 73 -9.85 3.88 13.84
N GLY A 74 -9.18 4.95 14.27
CA GLY A 74 -8.60 4.99 15.59
C GLY A 74 -8.29 6.42 16.05
N ALA A 75 -7.72 6.52 17.25
CA ALA A 75 -7.30 7.78 17.83
C ALA A 75 -5.83 7.68 18.26
N TRP A 76 -5.09 8.77 18.10
CA TRP A 76 -3.65 8.87 18.44
C TRP A 76 -3.31 8.49 19.88
N TRP A 77 -4.25 8.65 20.80
CA TRP A 77 -4.13 8.34 22.22
C TRP A 77 -4.66 6.94 22.60
N CYS A 78 -5.23 6.19 21.67
CA CYS A 78 -5.94 4.93 21.95
C CYS A 78 -4.97 3.75 22.17
N PRO A 79 -4.88 3.18 23.37
CA PRO A 79 -3.96 2.07 23.64
C PRO A 79 -4.29 0.81 22.85
N ALA A 80 -5.58 0.52 22.62
CA ALA A 80 -6.02 -0.64 21.84
C ALA A 80 -5.65 -0.48 20.35
N CYS A 81 -5.68 0.75 19.81
CA CYS A 81 -5.23 1.05 18.45
C CYS A 81 -3.73 0.82 18.30
N PHE A 82 -2.95 1.22 19.29
CA PHE A 82 -1.52 0.96 19.32
C PHE A 82 -1.22 -0.56 19.39
N LYS A 83 -1.94 -1.29 20.25
CA LYS A 83 -1.85 -2.77 20.29
C LYS A 83 -2.21 -3.39 18.93
N GLN A 84 -3.26 -2.92 18.28
CA GLN A 84 -3.64 -3.38 16.95
C GLN A 84 -2.51 -3.19 15.93
N LYS A 85 -1.88 -2.03 15.92
CA LYS A 85 -0.72 -1.75 15.05
C LYS A 85 0.45 -2.68 15.34
N ASN A 86 0.76 -2.94 16.63
CA ASN A 86 1.83 -3.84 17.04
C ASN A 86 1.65 -5.28 16.56
N LEU A 87 0.40 -5.77 16.43
CA LEU A 87 0.14 -7.10 15.88
C LEU A 87 0.60 -7.25 14.42
N PHE A 88 0.69 -6.16 13.66
CA PHE A 88 1.19 -6.17 12.29
C PHE A 88 2.71 -6.05 12.17
N GLY A 89 3.39 -5.63 13.23
CA GLY A 89 4.82 -5.31 13.17
C GLY A 89 5.10 -3.94 12.55
N GLN A 90 6.38 -3.61 12.35
CA GLN A 90 6.80 -2.26 11.96
C GLN A 90 6.37 -1.90 10.54
N GLU A 91 6.76 -2.71 9.56
CA GLU A 91 6.57 -2.41 8.15
C GLU A 91 5.10 -2.48 7.75
N ALA A 92 4.40 -3.55 8.12
CA ALA A 92 2.97 -3.72 7.84
C ALA A 92 2.13 -2.75 8.68
N GLY A 93 2.49 -2.52 9.93
CA GLY A 93 1.82 -1.56 10.81
C GLY A 93 1.87 -0.13 10.30
N ASN A 94 2.97 0.26 9.61
CA ASN A 94 3.08 1.57 8.96
C ASN A 94 2.29 1.67 7.64
N GLN A 95 1.85 0.55 7.11
CA GLN A 95 1.04 0.48 5.90
C GLN A 95 -0.46 0.28 6.19
N LEU A 96 -0.86 0.22 7.46
CA LEU A 96 -2.27 0.10 7.80
C LEU A 96 -3.11 1.21 7.14
N PRO A 97 -4.30 0.91 6.62
CA PRO A 97 -5.22 1.91 6.06
C PRO A 97 -5.87 2.71 7.20
N TYR A 98 -5.03 3.44 7.94
CA TYR A 98 -5.40 4.12 9.17
C TYR A 98 -6.07 5.47 8.92
N GLN A 99 -7.19 5.68 9.58
CA GLN A 99 -7.90 6.96 9.66
C GLN A 99 -7.89 7.47 11.08
N GLU A 100 -7.21 8.60 11.29
CA GLU A 100 -7.20 9.33 12.56
C GLU A 100 -8.54 10.04 12.78
N CYS A 101 -9.09 9.92 13.99
CA CYS A 101 -10.40 10.47 14.33
C CYS A 101 -10.36 11.62 15.36
N GLU A 102 -9.25 11.83 16.10
CA GLU A 102 -9.29 12.69 17.29
C GLU A 102 -8.27 13.83 17.32
N LYS A 103 -7.45 14.01 16.26
CA LYS A 103 -6.45 15.09 16.24
C LYS A 103 -7.05 16.46 15.90
N THR A 104 -8.08 16.49 15.04
CA THR A 104 -8.76 17.72 14.66
C THR A 104 -10.27 17.52 14.66
N GLU A 105 -11.02 18.62 14.76
CA GLU A 105 -12.48 18.59 14.70
C GLU A 105 -13.00 18.02 13.37
N GLU A 106 -12.34 18.34 12.25
CA GLU A 106 -12.69 17.80 10.93
C GLU A 106 -12.50 16.28 10.85
N GLN A 107 -11.45 15.75 11.50
CA GLN A 107 -11.23 14.31 11.58
C GLN A 107 -12.33 13.63 12.39
N ARG A 108 -12.68 14.20 13.55
CA ARG A 108 -13.77 13.71 14.39
C ARG A 108 -15.07 13.69 13.62
N LYS A 109 -15.43 14.80 13.01
CA LYS A 109 -16.66 14.93 12.22
C LYS A 109 -16.75 13.89 11.09
N ARG A 110 -15.64 13.61 10.39
CA ARG A 110 -15.61 12.55 9.35
C ARG A 110 -15.85 11.16 9.94
N CYS A 111 -15.23 10.87 11.08
CA CYS A 111 -15.43 9.59 11.75
C CYS A 111 -16.85 9.44 12.28
N ASP A 112 -17.45 10.49 12.86
CA ASP A 112 -18.84 10.51 13.30
C ASP A 112 -19.81 10.29 12.13
N GLN A 113 -19.57 10.92 10.99
CA GLN A 113 -20.33 10.70 9.75
C GLN A 113 -20.21 9.25 9.23
N SER A 114 -19.11 8.59 9.51
CA SER A 114 -18.90 7.16 9.22
C SER A 114 -19.48 6.26 10.31
N GLY A 115 -20.16 6.82 11.31
CA GLY A 115 -20.77 6.10 12.41
C GLY A 115 -19.76 5.43 13.35
N ILE A 116 -18.54 5.99 13.49
CA ILE A 116 -17.50 5.44 14.37
C ILE A 116 -17.77 5.93 15.80
N GLN A 117 -18.02 4.97 16.72
CA GLN A 117 -18.35 5.24 18.11
C GLN A 117 -17.33 4.64 19.09
N ALA A 118 -16.43 3.79 18.60
CA ALA A 118 -15.41 3.11 19.41
C ALA A 118 -14.10 2.98 18.65
N TYR A 119 -12.99 2.86 19.39
CA TYR A 119 -11.66 2.66 18.84
C TYR A 119 -10.96 1.44 19.43
N PRO A 120 -10.26 0.64 18.60
CA PRO A 120 -10.26 0.70 17.14
C PRO A 120 -11.56 0.18 16.53
N THR A 121 -11.90 0.65 15.33
CA THR A 121 -12.97 0.08 14.50
C THR A 121 -12.46 -0.15 13.09
N TRP A 122 -12.69 -1.36 12.58
CA TRP A 122 -12.43 -1.74 11.19
C TRP A 122 -13.72 -1.69 10.38
N VAL A 123 -13.67 -1.09 9.20
CA VAL A 123 -14.81 -0.99 8.28
C VAL A 123 -14.37 -1.44 6.89
N MET A 124 -15.21 -2.26 6.23
CA MET A 124 -15.02 -2.69 4.84
C MET A 124 -16.40 -2.82 4.17
N GLY A 125 -16.76 -1.83 3.34
CA GLY A 125 -18.12 -1.72 2.82
C GLY A 125 -19.13 -1.59 3.96
N SER A 126 -20.09 -2.51 4.04
CA SER A 126 -21.11 -2.57 5.12
C SER A 126 -20.65 -3.38 6.34
N LYS A 127 -19.52 -4.07 6.27
CA LYS A 127 -19.01 -4.90 7.37
C LYS A 127 -18.22 -4.06 8.36
N ARG A 128 -18.37 -4.38 9.66
CA ARG A 128 -17.70 -3.68 10.76
C ARG A 128 -17.20 -4.66 11.81
N LEU A 129 -16.03 -4.36 12.38
CA LEU A 129 -15.50 -5.01 13.58
C LEU A 129 -15.05 -3.93 14.56
N GLU A 130 -15.56 -3.95 15.77
CA GLU A 130 -15.18 -3.00 16.84
C GLU A 130 -14.22 -3.66 17.81
N GLY A 131 -13.31 -2.85 18.36
CA GLY A 131 -12.30 -3.29 19.29
C GLY A 131 -11.09 -3.95 18.63
N LEU A 132 -10.13 -4.38 19.47
CA LEU A 132 -8.92 -5.05 19.05
C LEU A 132 -9.25 -6.40 18.40
N GLN A 133 -8.73 -6.63 17.20
CA GLN A 133 -8.92 -7.86 16.43
C GLN A 133 -7.62 -8.63 16.31
N THR A 134 -7.70 -9.98 16.29
CA THR A 134 -6.55 -10.80 15.91
C THR A 134 -6.32 -10.74 14.40
N LEU A 135 -5.10 -11.08 13.95
CA LEU A 135 -4.80 -11.08 12.50
C LEU A 135 -5.59 -12.16 11.76
N GLU A 136 -5.83 -13.29 12.39
CA GLU A 136 -6.67 -14.38 11.89
C GLU A 136 -8.10 -13.89 11.66
N ARG A 137 -8.66 -13.17 12.66
CA ARG A 137 -10.01 -12.62 12.56
C ARG A 137 -10.14 -11.59 11.44
N LEU A 138 -9.13 -10.74 11.26
CA LEU A 138 -9.08 -9.77 10.13
C LEU A 138 -8.96 -10.50 8.79
N GLY A 139 -8.19 -11.57 8.73
CA GLY A 139 -8.08 -12.43 7.54
C GLY A 139 -9.42 -13.04 7.15
N GLU A 140 -10.07 -13.72 8.07
CA GLU A 140 -11.40 -14.32 7.86
C GLU A 140 -12.44 -13.28 7.43
N TRP A 141 -12.50 -12.16 8.15
CA TRP A 141 -13.44 -11.07 7.89
C TRP A 141 -13.29 -10.45 6.51
N SER A 142 -12.04 -10.35 6.03
CA SER A 142 -11.69 -9.79 4.72
C SER A 142 -11.62 -10.82 3.60
N ASN A 143 -11.86 -12.11 3.89
CA ASN A 143 -11.66 -13.24 2.97
C ASN A 143 -10.21 -13.34 2.44
N TYR A 144 -9.23 -13.06 3.30
CA TYR A 144 -7.82 -13.22 2.97
C TYR A 144 -7.41 -14.69 3.03
N ALA A 145 -7.11 -15.26 1.87
CA ALA A 145 -6.49 -16.58 1.79
C ALA A 145 -4.98 -16.43 2.10
N ASN A 146 -4.59 -16.71 3.35
CA ASN A 146 -3.18 -16.68 3.71
C ASN A 146 -2.41 -17.78 2.97
N PRO A 147 -1.47 -17.46 2.06
CA PRO A 147 -0.74 -18.48 1.31
C PRO A 147 0.14 -19.38 2.19
N ALA A 148 0.49 -18.93 3.41
CA ALA A 148 1.24 -19.74 4.38
C ALA A 148 0.38 -20.76 5.16
N GLN A 149 -0.95 -20.73 5.01
CA GLN A 149 -1.91 -21.65 5.66
C GLN A 149 -2.56 -22.62 4.66
N LYS A 150 -2.04 -22.70 3.44
CA LYS A 150 -2.52 -23.69 2.49
C LYS A 150 -2.01 -25.08 2.93
N PRO A 151 -2.90 -26.08 3.14
CA PRO A 151 -2.51 -27.42 3.52
C PRO A 151 -1.63 -28.10 2.47
#